data_6eee4a59e37ff5893f3998905b702e97
#
_entry.id   6eee4a59e37ff5893f3998905b702e97
#
_cell.length_a   1.000
_cell.length_b   1.000
_cell.length_c   1.000
_cell.angle_alpha   90.00
_cell.angle_beta   90.00
_cell.angle_gamma   90.00
#
_symmetry.space_group_name_H-M   'P 1'
#
loop_
_entity.id
_entity.type
_entity.pdbx_description
1 polymer ?
#
loop_
_entity_poly.entity_id
_entity_poly.type
_entity_poly.pdbx_seq_one_letter_code
_entity_poly.pdbx_strand_id
1 'polypeptide(L)'
;DHSAEEIAEKTVDFDGEMTLNKALLRAIQGVSPLVCRELEYRVGEGTTTRMDIQHYDRLVDVLNNLYVNVNKYAGKPCMVIRDDGKPIDFTFTDIEQYGNFAQIKHFDTYSQLLDSFYETRDSRERMRVKSQDLTKMLVNLSERISRKLAKQKIELKECANREQLRINGDLLQANLYRIERGASFAEVENFYDENIALIRIKLNPAISPAANAQKYYKDYQKAKNAEHI
;
A
#
# COMPACT_ATOMS: atom_id res chain seq x y z
N ASP A 1 29.96 -6.93 35.62
CA ASP A 1 30.47 -8.30 35.70
C ASP A 1 29.66 -9.10 36.72
N HIS A 2 28.57 -9.72 36.28
CA HIS A 2 27.75 -10.60 37.10
C HIS A 2 28.02 -12.05 36.67
N SER A 3 28.03 -12.98 37.65
CA SER A 3 28.13 -14.40 37.35
C SER A 3 26.82 -14.92 36.68
N ALA A 4 26.87 -16.12 36.09
CA ALA A 4 25.69 -16.74 35.49
C ALA A 4 24.59 -17.01 36.56
N GLU A 5 25.02 -17.35 37.76
CA GLU A 5 24.14 -17.59 38.93
C GLU A 5 23.44 -16.27 39.33
N GLU A 6 24.17 -15.17 39.46
CA GLU A 6 23.62 -13.84 39.81
C GLU A 6 22.58 -13.36 38.75
N ILE A 7 22.83 -13.66 37.46
CA ILE A 7 21.89 -13.32 36.40
C ILE A 7 20.66 -14.23 36.48
N ALA A 8 20.85 -15.52 36.74
CA ALA A 8 19.74 -16.47 36.88
C ALA A 8 18.87 -16.09 38.09
N GLU A 9 19.46 -15.76 39.26
CA GLU A 9 18.74 -15.25 40.42
C GLU A 9 17.92 -14.00 40.11
N LYS A 10 18.52 -13.02 39.42
CA LYS A 10 17.80 -11.80 39.01
C LYS A 10 16.63 -12.11 38.05
N THR A 11 16.72 -13.14 37.22
CA THR A 11 15.62 -13.51 36.32
C THR A 11 14.49 -14.22 37.04
N VAL A 12 14.74 -14.94 38.14
CA VAL A 12 13.73 -15.56 38.99
C VAL A 12 12.92 -14.53 39.77
N ASP A 13 13.54 -13.43 40.17
CA ASP A 13 12.89 -12.33 40.92
C ASP A 13 11.88 -11.52 40.09
N PHE A 14 11.83 -11.70 38.78
CA PHE A 14 10.81 -11.06 37.96
C PHE A 14 9.48 -11.81 38.08
N ASP A 15 8.42 -11.09 38.44
CA ASP A 15 7.05 -11.56 38.64
C ASP A 15 6.65 -12.63 37.60
N GLY A 16 6.07 -13.76 38.09
CA GLY A 16 5.82 -15.00 37.33
C GLY A 16 4.95 -14.89 36.06
N GLU A 17 4.60 -13.71 35.60
CA GLU A 17 3.91 -13.46 34.33
C GLU A 17 4.86 -13.20 33.15
N MET A 18 6.15 -12.98 33.40
CA MET A 18 7.11 -12.61 32.37
C MET A 18 7.76 -13.84 31.72
N THR A 19 7.90 -13.81 30.40
CA THR A 19 8.65 -14.83 29.67
C THR A 19 10.16 -14.67 29.92
N LEU A 20 10.91 -15.79 29.90
CA LEU A 20 12.32 -15.81 30.20
C LEU A 20 13.15 -14.84 29.31
N ASN A 21 12.82 -14.75 28.01
CA ASN A 21 13.52 -13.84 27.11
C ASN A 21 13.39 -12.36 27.54
N LYS A 22 12.24 -11.96 28.07
CA LYS A 22 12.03 -10.60 28.57
C LYS A 22 12.76 -10.35 29.88
N ALA A 23 12.78 -11.35 30.77
CA ALA A 23 13.52 -11.28 32.02
C ALA A 23 15.02 -11.15 31.75
N LEU A 24 15.57 -11.98 30.84
CA LEU A 24 16.97 -11.90 30.41
C LEU A 24 17.33 -10.56 29.78
N LEU A 25 16.46 -10.01 28.92
CA LEU A 25 16.69 -8.70 28.30
C LEU A 25 16.75 -7.56 29.31
N ARG A 26 16.07 -7.70 30.47
CA ARG A 26 16.15 -6.75 31.59
C ARG A 26 17.35 -6.97 32.49
N ALA A 27 17.71 -8.24 32.71
CA ALA A 27 18.80 -8.62 33.61
C ALA A 27 20.19 -8.41 32.99
N ILE A 28 20.32 -8.57 31.67
CA ILE A 28 21.62 -8.51 30.98
C ILE A 28 21.66 -7.28 30.07
N GLN A 29 22.54 -6.35 30.40
CA GLN A 29 22.78 -5.19 29.55
C GLN A 29 23.64 -5.55 28.34
N GLY A 30 23.23 -5.11 27.15
CA GLY A 30 24.02 -5.28 25.89
C GLY A 30 23.73 -6.57 25.12
N VAL A 31 22.83 -7.44 25.60
CA VAL A 31 22.41 -8.63 24.88
C VAL A 31 21.20 -8.29 23.96
N SER A 32 21.25 -8.79 22.73
CA SER A 32 20.16 -8.53 21.77
C SER A 32 18.92 -9.37 22.08
N PRO A 33 17.70 -8.89 21.67
CA PRO A 33 16.48 -9.67 21.80
C PRO A 33 16.53 -11.03 21.08
N LEU A 34 17.32 -11.12 20.01
CA LEU A 34 17.55 -12.38 19.27
C LEU A 34 18.22 -13.41 20.16
N VAL A 35 19.31 -13.02 20.84
CA VAL A 35 20.07 -13.91 21.73
C VAL A 35 19.21 -14.27 22.95
N CYS A 36 18.46 -13.35 23.54
CA CYS A 36 17.57 -13.68 24.67
C CYS A 36 16.52 -14.72 24.28
N ARG A 37 15.94 -14.66 23.09
CA ARG A 37 15.02 -15.69 22.60
C ARG A 37 15.69 -17.03 22.36
N GLU A 38 16.94 -17.01 21.87
CA GLU A 38 17.72 -18.23 21.71
C GLU A 38 18.02 -18.91 23.05
N LEU A 39 18.39 -18.12 24.07
CA LEU A 39 18.60 -18.64 25.41
C LEU A 39 17.30 -19.26 25.98
N GLU A 40 16.17 -18.58 25.84
CA GLU A 40 14.86 -19.12 26.22
C GLU A 40 14.55 -20.44 25.49
N TYR A 41 14.77 -20.49 24.18
CA TYR A 41 14.58 -21.69 23.37
C TYR A 41 15.42 -22.87 23.87
N ARG A 42 16.69 -22.65 24.21
CA ARG A 42 17.60 -23.67 24.72
C ARG A 42 17.24 -24.15 26.13
N VAL A 43 16.74 -23.24 26.97
CA VAL A 43 16.28 -23.57 28.32
C VAL A 43 14.97 -24.35 28.26
N GLY A 44 14.01 -23.92 27.44
CA GLY A 44 12.67 -24.48 27.31
C GLY A 44 12.52 -25.59 26.28
N GLU A 45 13.59 -26.12 25.70
CA GLU A 45 13.56 -27.18 24.66
C GLU A 45 12.62 -26.89 23.50
N GLY A 46 12.61 -25.65 23.04
CA GLY A 46 11.79 -25.23 21.90
C GLY A 46 10.41 -24.69 22.29
N THR A 47 10.10 -24.55 23.55
CA THR A 47 8.85 -23.96 24.05
C THR A 47 9.11 -22.60 24.70
N THR A 48 8.13 -21.69 24.62
CA THR A 48 8.18 -20.42 25.37
C THR A 48 8.07 -20.72 26.85
N THR A 49 9.10 -20.37 27.61
CA THR A 49 9.27 -20.78 28.98
C THR A 49 9.07 -19.62 29.94
N ARG A 50 8.28 -19.85 30.99
CA ARG A 50 8.31 -19.03 32.19
C ARG A 50 9.40 -19.57 33.10
N MET A 51 10.09 -18.66 33.81
CA MET A 51 11.14 -19.04 34.71
C MET A 51 10.53 -19.74 35.93
N ASP A 52 10.94 -20.97 36.20
CA ASP A 52 10.68 -21.71 37.41
C ASP A 52 11.97 -22.37 37.96
N ILE A 53 11.90 -22.94 39.13
CA ILE A 53 13.05 -23.58 39.79
C ILE A 53 13.60 -24.75 38.96
N GLN A 54 12.77 -25.43 38.17
CA GLN A 54 13.20 -26.57 37.36
C GLN A 54 14.11 -26.17 36.18
N HIS A 55 14.00 -24.94 35.74
CA HIS A 55 14.82 -24.39 34.64
C HIS A 55 16.06 -23.64 35.10
N TYR A 56 16.25 -23.46 36.42
CA TYR A 56 17.35 -22.69 36.99
C TYR A 56 18.73 -23.22 36.58
N ASP A 57 19.01 -24.48 36.89
CA ASP A 57 20.31 -25.11 36.60
C ASP A 57 20.63 -25.07 35.11
N ARG A 58 19.62 -25.31 34.29
CA ARG A 58 19.76 -25.28 32.85
C ARG A 58 20.03 -23.86 32.32
N LEU A 59 19.40 -22.86 32.91
CA LEU A 59 19.67 -21.46 32.58
C LEU A 59 21.10 -21.09 32.94
N VAL A 60 21.60 -21.49 34.11
CA VAL A 60 22.96 -21.27 34.55
C VAL A 60 23.95 -21.92 33.58
N ASP A 61 23.72 -23.14 33.13
CA ASP A 61 24.57 -23.84 32.16
C ASP A 61 24.58 -23.10 30.79
N VAL A 62 23.43 -22.69 30.31
CA VAL A 62 23.32 -21.95 29.03
C VAL A 62 24.02 -20.58 29.12
N LEU A 63 23.88 -19.87 30.23
CA LEU A 63 24.57 -18.60 30.48
C LEU A 63 26.08 -18.78 30.60
N ASN A 64 26.55 -19.80 31.29
CA ASN A 64 27.99 -20.12 31.40
C ASN A 64 28.58 -20.42 30.03
N ASN A 65 27.89 -21.19 29.19
CA ASN A 65 28.30 -21.45 27.81
C ASN A 65 28.41 -20.15 26.98
N LEU A 66 27.43 -19.25 27.09
CA LEU A 66 27.48 -17.95 26.44
C LEU A 66 28.66 -17.12 26.91
N TYR A 67 28.90 -17.07 28.24
CA TYR A 67 29.98 -16.33 28.86
C TYR A 67 31.37 -16.85 28.41
N VAL A 68 31.55 -18.16 28.37
CA VAL A 68 32.80 -18.79 27.86
C VAL A 68 33.03 -18.43 26.39
N ASN A 69 31.98 -18.47 25.56
CA ASN A 69 32.11 -18.11 24.15
C ASN A 69 32.48 -16.64 23.96
N VAL A 70 31.90 -15.73 24.73
CA VAL A 70 32.19 -14.30 24.66
C VAL A 70 33.63 -14.03 25.12
N ASN A 71 34.04 -14.57 26.26
CA ASN A 71 35.37 -14.33 26.83
C ASN A 71 36.52 -14.94 26.02
N LYS A 72 36.28 -16.08 25.37
CA LYS A 72 37.29 -16.71 24.49
C LYS A 72 37.29 -16.14 23.07
N TYR A 73 36.45 -15.15 22.79
CA TYR A 73 36.21 -14.63 21.43
C TYR A 73 35.84 -15.75 20.43
N ALA A 74 35.24 -16.82 20.94
CA ALA A 74 34.84 -18.01 20.16
C ALA A 74 33.48 -17.87 19.47
N GLY A 75 32.99 -16.66 19.35
CA GLY A 75 31.74 -16.39 18.68
C GLY A 75 31.76 -16.77 17.20
N LYS A 76 30.65 -17.26 16.70
CA LYS A 76 30.46 -17.60 15.28
C LYS A 76 29.57 -16.56 14.62
N PRO A 77 30.14 -15.68 13.77
CA PRO A 77 29.35 -14.66 13.08
C PRO A 77 28.31 -15.33 12.19
N CYS A 78 27.03 -15.08 12.45
CA CYS A 78 25.97 -15.62 11.63
C CYS A 78 24.82 -14.63 11.39
N MET A 79 24.18 -14.78 10.26
CA MET A 79 23.03 -14.00 9.82
C MET A 79 21.82 -14.90 9.68
N VAL A 80 20.71 -14.45 10.23
CA VAL A 80 19.41 -15.11 10.10
C VAL A 80 18.69 -14.54 8.89
N ILE A 81 18.35 -15.40 7.95
CA ILE A 81 17.74 -15.04 6.67
C ILE A 81 16.38 -15.74 6.57
N ARG A 82 15.34 -14.99 6.25
CA ARG A 82 14.00 -15.55 5.98
C ARG A 82 14.00 -16.29 4.64
N ASP A 83 13.01 -17.16 4.42
CA ASP A 83 12.85 -17.93 3.17
C ASP A 83 12.78 -17.05 1.90
N ASP A 84 12.27 -15.82 2.03
CA ASP A 84 12.26 -14.83 0.94
C ASP A 84 13.64 -14.18 0.67
N GLY A 85 14.70 -14.66 1.35
CA GLY A 85 16.06 -14.16 1.27
C GLY A 85 16.27 -12.82 2.00
N LYS A 86 15.32 -12.39 2.85
CA LYS A 86 15.45 -11.14 3.63
C LYS A 86 16.24 -11.40 4.91
N PRO A 87 17.36 -10.67 5.15
CA PRO A 87 18.03 -10.73 6.43
C PRO A 87 17.12 -10.19 7.53
N ILE A 88 16.97 -10.98 8.59
CA ILE A 88 16.16 -10.64 9.77
C ILE A 88 17.05 -9.93 10.78
N ASP A 89 18.17 -10.58 11.14
CA ASP A 89 19.06 -10.15 12.20
C ASP A 89 20.43 -10.83 12.04
N PHE A 90 21.40 -10.43 12.85
CA PHE A 90 22.70 -11.06 12.92
C PHE A 90 23.15 -11.23 14.36
N THR A 91 24.06 -12.18 14.61
CA THR A 91 24.52 -12.49 15.96
C THR A 91 25.93 -13.13 15.93
N PHE A 92 26.47 -13.32 17.14
CA PHE A 92 27.77 -13.95 17.38
C PHE A 92 27.66 -15.40 17.87
N THR A 93 26.45 -15.95 18.00
CA THR A 93 26.18 -17.31 18.47
C THR A 93 25.28 -18.06 17.50
N ASP A 94 25.41 -19.37 17.47
CA ASP A 94 24.53 -20.22 16.68
C ASP A 94 23.07 -20.05 17.14
N ILE A 95 22.15 -20.04 16.18
CA ILE A 95 20.71 -19.84 16.39
C ILE A 95 19.95 -21.06 15.91
N GLU A 96 19.17 -21.67 16.80
CA GLU A 96 18.36 -22.88 16.57
C GLU A 96 16.85 -22.62 16.66
N GLN A 97 16.45 -21.53 17.33
CA GLN A 97 15.05 -21.18 17.61
C GLN A 97 14.13 -21.09 16.38
N TYR A 98 14.67 -20.86 15.20
CA TYR A 98 13.89 -20.75 13.98
C TYR A 98 13.67 -22.08 13.25
N GLY A 99 14.43 -23.12 13.61
CA GLY A 99 14.31 -24.43 12.93
C GLY A 99 14.38 -24.27 11.41
N ASN A 100 13.36 -24.75 10.70
CA ASN A 100 13.26 -24.67 9.25
C ASN A 100 12.62 -23.38 8.72
N PHE A 101 12.22 -22.44 9.58
CA PHE A 101 11.56 -21.19 9.19
C PHE A 101 12.52 -20.08 8.77
N ALA A 102 13.81 -20.28 8.97
CA ALA A 102 14.86 -19.34 8.53
C ALA A 102 16.15 -20.10 8.21
N GLN A 103 16.93 -19.54 7.30
CA GLN A 103 18.25 -20.01 6.96
C GLN A 103 19.30 -19.29 7.81
N ILE A 104 20.26 -20.05 8.36
CA ILE A 104 21.38 -19.49 9.10
C ILE A 104 22.61 -19.51 8.19
N LYS A 105 23.14 -18.31 7.88
CA LYS A 105 24.37 -18.16 7.09
C LYS A 105 25.52 -17.76 7.98
N HIS A 106 26.57 -18.56 8.00
CA HIS A 106 27.81 -18.29 8.74
C HIS A 106 28.79 -17.49 7.91
N PHE A 107 29.64 -16.73 8.60
CA PHE A 107 30.69 -15.89 8.01
C PHE A 107 32.00 -16.14 8.74
N ASP A 108 33.14 -15.93 8.05
CA ASP A 108 34.45 -16.10 8.64
C ASP A 108 34.79 -14.94 9.59
N THR A 109 34.30 -13.74 9.31
CA THR A 109 34.56 -12.55 10.11
C THR A 109 33.29 -11.73 10.34
N TYR A 110 33.25 -10.96 11.44
CA TYR A 110 32.19 -10.01 11.73
C TYR A 110 32.08 -8.89 10.70
N SER A 111 33.20 -8.46 10.12
CA SER A 111 33.18 -7.44 9.06
C SER A 111 32.44 -7.94 7.83
N GLN A 112 32.74 -9.16 7.36
CA GLN A 112 31.97 -9.76 6.24
C GLN A 112 30.50 -9.95 6.55
N LEU A 113 30.16 -10.33 7.78
CA LEU A 113 28.77 -10.43 8.22
C LEU A 113 28.06 -9.09 8.13
N LEU A 114 28.63 -8.04 8.72
CA LEU A 114 28.05 -6.70 8.74
C LEU A 114 27.92 -6.11 7.34
N ASP A 115 28.97 -6.22 6.52
CA ASP A 115 28.93 -5.77 5.14
C ASP A 115 27.81 -6.45 4.36
N SER A 116 27.72 -7.77 4.44
CA SER A 116 26.68 -8.55 3.76
C SER A 116 25.26 -8.20 4.25
N PHE A 117 25.09 -7.99 5.56
CA PHE A 117 23.80 -7.63 6.15
C PHE A 117 23.32 -6.26 5.69
N TYR A 118 24.16 -5.23 5.82
CA TYR A 118 23.81 -3.86 5.47
C TYR A 118 23.69 -3.66 3.96
N GLU A 119 24.57 -4.24 3.16
CA GLU A 119 24.47 -4.17 1.69
C GLU A 119 23.14 -4.76 1.19
N THR A 120 22.79 -5.93 1.70
CA THR A 120 21.51 -6.59 1.34
C THR A 120 20.30 -5.74 1.78
N ARG A 121 20.36 -5.19 2.99
CA ARG A 121 19.28 -4.33 3.54
C ARG A 121 19.14 -3.05 2.73
N ASP A 122 20.23 -2.36 2.44
CA ASP A 122 20.22 -1.09 1.70
C ASP A 122 19.78 -1.28 0.24
N SER A 123 20.24 -2.36 -0.40
CA SER A 123 19.82 -2.69 -1.76
C SER A 123 18.30 -2.95 -1.84
N ARG A 124 17.76 -3.70 -0.89
CA ARG A 124 16.32 -3.97 -0.81
C ARG A 124 15.51 -2.71 -0.50
N GLU A 125 15.99 -1.87 0.40
CA GLU A 125 15.30 -0.61 0.71
C GLU A 125 15.26 0.33 -0.50
N ARG A 126 16.37 0.48 -1.22
CA ARG A 126 16.40 1.23 -2.49
C ARG A 126 15.43 0.66 -3.53
N MET A 127 15.35 -0.69 -3.64
CA MET A 127 14.41 -1.35 -4.54
C MET A 127 12.95 -1.09 -4.11
N ARG A 128 12.66 -1.16 -2.82
CA ARG A 128 11.33 -0.90 -2.24
C ARG A 128 10.86 0.53 -2.54
N VAL A 129 11.73 1.52 -2.31
CA VAL A 129 11.41 2.93 -2.57
C VAL A 129 11.14 3.15 -4.06
N LYS A 130 12.01 2.66 -4.96
CA LYS A 130 11.80 2.76 -6.40
C LYS A 130 10.50 2.09 -6.87
N SER A 131 10.18 0.90 -6.31
CA SER A 131 8.95 0.18 -6.62
C SER A 131 7.70 0.96 -6.17
N GLN A 132 7.75 1.59 -5.01
CA GLN A 132 6.64 2.44 -4.52
C GLN A 132 6.41 3.66 -5.42
N ASP A 133 7.49 4.32 -5.86
CA ASP A 133 7.38 5.48 -6.74
C ASP A 133 6.80 5.10 -8.11
N LEU A 134 7.24 3.97 -8.68
CA LEU A 134 6.67 3.43 -9.91
C LEU A 134 5.19 3.07 -9.75
N THR A 135 4.82 2.44 -8.65
CA THR A 135 3.44 2.08 -8.35
C THR A 135 2.56 3.33 -8.25
N LYS A 136 3.01 4.36 -7.53
CA LYS A 136 2.31 5.66 -7.46
C LYS A 136 2.12 6.29 -8.85
N MET A 137 3.18 6.29 -9.66
CA MET A 137 3.13 6.82 -11.01
C MET A 137 2.09 6.08 -11.87
N LEU A 138 2.08 4.75 -11.81
CA LEU A 138 1.14 3.92 -12.56
C LEU A 138 -0.32 4.12 -12.10
N VAL A 139 -0.56 4.20 -10.79
CA VAL A 139 -1.89 4.49 -10.24
C VAL A 139 -2.40 5.85 -10.72
N ASN A 140 -1.57 6.90 -10.60
CA ASN A 140 -1.93 8.25 -11.04
C ASN A 140 -2.22 8.31 -12.55
N LEU A 141 -1.43 7.59 -13.36
CA LEU A 141 -1.63 7.51 -14.80
C LEU A 141 -2.94 6.78 -15.14
N SER A 142 -3.20 5.65 -14.49
CA SER A 142 -4.44 4.87 -14.64
C SER A 142 -5.68 5.71 -14.31
N GLU A 143 -5.67 6.42 -13.17
CA GLU A 143 -6.76 7.33 -12.80
C GLU A 143 -6.97 8.47 -13.79
N ARG A 144 -5.88 9.06 -14.29
CA ARG A 144 -5.94 10.11 -15.31
C ARG A 144 -6.59 9.61 -16.60
N ILE A 145 -6.17 8.42 -17.07
CA ILE A 145 -6.72 7.79 -18.26
C ILE A 145 -8.20 7.43 -18.06
N SER A 146 -8.55 6.86 -16.91
CA SER A 146 -9.94 6.51 -16.58
C SER A 146 -10.87 7.72 -16.58
N ARG A 147 -10.41 8.85 -15.99
CA ARG A 147 -11.16 10.12 -16.01
C ARG A 147 -11.32 10.65 -17.44
N LYS A 148 -10.26 10.58 -18.25
CA LYS A 148 -10.34 10.99 -19.67
C LYS A 148 -11.32 10.12 -20.46
N LEU A 149 -11.26 8.80 -20.27
CA LEU A 149 -12.17 7.85 -20.92
C LEU A 149 -13.64 8.08 -20.52
N ALA A 150 -13.91 8.34 -19.23
CA ALA A 150 -15.24 8.64 -18.75
C ALA A 150 -15.81 9.92 -19.41
N LYS A 151 -14.98 10.95 -19.51
CA LYS A 151 -15.34 12.21 -20.18
C LYS A 151 -15.64 11.98 -21.67
N GLN A 152 -14.77 11.27 -22.39
CA GLN A 152 -14.96 10.96 -23.81
C GLN A 152 -16.23 10.12 -24.06
N LYS A 153 -16.58 9.17 -23.14
CA LYS A 153 -17.83 8.41 -23.23
C LYS A 153 -19.08 9.28 -23.09
N ILE A 154 -19.03 10.31 -22.22
CA ILE A 154 -20.14 11.27 -22.08
C ILE A 154 -20.23 12.11 -23.35
N GLU A 155 -19.13 12.67 -23.83
CA GLU A 155 -19.07 13.46 -25.06
C GLU A 155 -19.60 12.64 -26.27
N LEU A 156 -19.24 11.38 -26.38
CA LEU A 156 -19.73 10.49 -27.44
C LEU A 156 -21.25 10.28 -27.37
N LYS A 157 -21.80 10.11 -26.16
CA LYS A 157 -23.26 10.02 -25.98
C LYS A 157 -24.00 11.30 -26.36
N GLU A 158 -23.40 12.45 -26.04
CA GLU A 158 -23.95 13.75 -26.44
C GLU A 158 -23.90 13.92 -27.95
N CYS A 159 -22.84 13.43 -28.61
CA CYS A 159 -22.71 13.44 -30.08
C CYS A 159 -23.77 12.53 -30.75
N ALA A 160 -24.16 11.44 -30.12
CA ALA A 160 -25.19 10.55 -30.66
C ALA A 160 -26.58 11.26 -30.82
N ASN A 161 -26.86 12.28 -30.01
CA ASN A 161 -28.07 13.07 -30.04
C ASN A 161 -27.98 14.32 -30.95
N ARG A 162 -26.93 14.44 -31.77
CA ARG A 162 -26.69 15.64 -32.58
C ARG A 162 -27.82 15.96 -33.54
N GLU A 163 -28.44 14.95 -34.18
CA GLU A 163 -29.55 15.16 -35.09
C GLU A 163 -30.75 15.81 -34.41
N GLN A 164 -31.00 15.48 -33.12
CA GLN A 164 -32.05 16.14 -32.35
C GLN A 164 -31.72 17.63 -32.12
N LEU A 165 -30.43 18.00 -31.97
CA LEU A 165 -30.04 19.41 -31.87
C LEU A 165 -30.32 20.16 -33.17
N ARG A 166 -30.06 19.56 -34.33
CA ARG A 166 -30.36 20.13 -35.64
C ARG A 166 -31.87 20.31 -35.79
N ILE A 167 -32.66 19.23 -35.55
CA ILE A 167 -34.13 19.27 -35.62
C ILE A 167 -34.71 20.36 -34.70
N ASN A 168 -34.24 20.46 -33.46
CA ASN A 168 -34.67 21.49 -32.53
C ASN A 168 -34.36 22.91 -33.07
N GLY A 169 -33.19 23.10 -33.68
CA GLY A 169 -32.79 24.35 -34.34
C GLY A 169 -33.73 24.72 -35.49
N ASP A 170 -34.03 23.74 -36.38
CA ASP A 170 -34.93 23.91 -37.54
C ASP A 170 -36.36 24.25 -37.09
N LEU A 171 -36.90 23.52 -36.10
CA LEU A 171 -38.23 23.74 -35.56
C LEU A 171 -38.38 25.09 -34.89
N LEU A 172 -37.37 25.54 -34.14
CA LEU A 172 -37.38 26.88 -33.54
C LEU A 172 -37.30 27.95 -34.61
N GLN A 173 -36.45 27.78 -35.61
CA GLN A 173 -36.32 28.74 -36.72
C GLN A 173 -37.60 28.92 -37.49
N ALA A 174 -38.32 27.85 -37.78
CA ALA A 174 -39.63 27.85 -38.48
C ALA A 174 -40.76 28.53 -37.66
N ASN A 175 -40.66 28.50 -36.32
CA ASN A 175 -41.72 28.96 -35.41
C ASN A 175 -41.30 30.26 -34.64
N LEU A 176 -40.30 30.99 -35.05
CA LEU A 176 -39.83 32.22 -34.36
C LEU A 176 -40.95 33.22 -34.07
N TYR A 177 -41.91 33.35 -34.98
CA TYR A 177 -43.02 34.28 -34.87
C TYR A 177 -44.07 33.93 -33.79
N ARG A 178 -44.04 32.67 -33.29
CA ARG A 178 -44.95 32.15 -32.22
C ARG A 178 -44.31 32.16 -30.84
N ILE A 179 -42.96 32.31 -30.76
CA ILE A 179 -42.24 32.17 -29.52
C ILE A 179 -42.03 33.54 -28.87
N GLU A 180 -42.56 33.68 -27.67
CA GLU A 180 -42.41 34.92 -26.90
C GLU A 180 -41.00 35.08 -26.37
N ARG A 181 -40.51 36.33 -26.32
CA ARG A 181 -39.18 36.65 -25.74
C ARG A 181 -39.22 36.38 -24.22
N GLY A 182 -38.22 35.67 -23.70
CA GLY A 182 -38.16 35.31 -22.28
C GLY A 182 -38.82 33.98 -21.96
N ALA A 183 -39.42 33.27 -22.93
CA ALA A 183 -39.95 31.91 -22.71
C ALA A 183 -38.83 30.93 -22.33
N SER A 184 -39.16 30.03 -21.40
CA SER A 184 -38.22 28.94 -20.96
C SER A 184 -38.33 27.67 -21.81
N PHE A 185 -39.39 27.55 -22.62
CA PHE A 185 -39.63 26.46 -23.56
C PHE A 185 -40.53 26.94 -24.72
N ALA A 186 -40.48 26.24 -25.84
CA ALA A 186 -41.38 26.40 -26.96
C ALA A 186 -42.07 25.06 -27.21
N GLU A 187 -43.40 25.10 -27.44
CA GLU A 187 -44.17 23.96 -27.92
C GLU A 187 -44.43 24.16 -29.39
N VAL A 188 -43.87 23.27 -30.20
CA VAL A 188 -43.91 23.37 -31.67
C VAL A 188 -44.21 22.02 -32.29
N GLU A 189 -44.84 22.05 -33.46
CA GLU A 189 -45.14 20.84 -34.25
C GLU A 189 -43.84 20.31 -34.85
N ASN A 190 -43.60 19.01 -34.67
CA ASN A 190 -42.43 18.34 -35.25
C ASN A 190 -42.74 17.86 -36.66
N PHE A 191 -42.39 18.64 -37.66
CA PHE A 191 -42.59 18.27 -39.06
C PHE A 191 -41.57 17.21 -39.58
N TYR A 192 -40.67 16.74 -38.75
CA TYR A 192 -39.82 15.57 -39.02
C TYR A 192 -40.46 14.25 -38.55
N ASP A 193 -41.58 14.31 -37.81
CA ASP A 193 -42.36 13.15 -37.36
C ASP A 193 -43.58 12.97 -38.28
N GLU A 194 -43.85 11.75 -38.71
CA GLU A 194 -45.00 11.41 -39.56
C GLU A 194 -46.32 11.81 -38.92
N ASN A 195 -46.41 11.79 -37.59
CA ASN A 195 -47.59 12.15 -36.80
C ASN A 195 -47.68 13.66 -36.47
N ILE A 196 -46.70 14.45 -36.90
CA ILE A 196 -46.60 15.91 -36.59
C ILE A 196 -46.80 16.17 -35.09
N ALA A 197 -46.23 15.31 -34.23
CA ALA A 197 -46.41 15.41 -32.78
C ALA A 197 -45.89 16.73 -32.24
N LEU A 198 -46.59 17.30 -31.25
CA LEU A 198 -46.13 18.49 -30.54
C LEU A 198 -44.94 18.10 -29.65
N ILE A 199 -43.83 18.81 -29.82
CA ILE A 199 -42.65 18.65 -28.96
C ILE A 199 -42.34 19.91 -28.19
N ARG A 200 -41.79 19.73 -27.02
CA ARG A 200 -41.37 20.80 -26.10
C ARG A 200 -39.85 20.98 -26.15
N ILE A 201 -39.45 22.13 -26.68
CA ILE A 201 -38.03 22.47 -26.84
C ILE A 201 -37.63 23.45 -25.74
N LYS A 202 -36.54 23.16 -25.01
CA LYS A 202 -36.03 24.01 -23.93
C LYS A 202 -35.35 25.25 -24.50
N LEU A 203 -35.67 26.41 -23.95
CA LEU A 203 -35.10 27.71 -24.32
C LEU A 203 -34.35 28.32 -23.14
N ASN A 204 -33.37 29.16 -23.47
CA ASN A 204 -32.74 30.06 -22.50
C ASN A 204 -33.51 31.41 -22.50
N PRO A 205 -34.19 31.76 -21.39
CA PRO A 205 -34.98 32.99 -21.33
C PRO A 205 -34.16 34.28 -21.46
N ALA A 206 -32.87 34.22 -21.16
CA ALA A 206 -31.98 35.38 -21.18
C ALA A 206 -31.61 35.86 -22.61
N ILE A 207 -31.91 35.03 -23.65
CA ILE A 207 -31.56 35.34 -25.04
C ILE A 207 -32.83 35.29 -25.90
N SER A 208 -32.79 35.92 -27.10
CA SER A 208 -33.92 35.94 -28.03
C SER A 208 -34.23 34.54 -28.59
N PRO A 209 -35.47 34.29 -29.08
CA PRO A 209 -35.79 33.04 -29.75
C PRO A 209 -34.87 32.70 -30.92
N ALA A 210 -34.52 33.66 -31.75
CA ALA A 210 -33.56 33.47 -32.84
C ALA A 210 -32.14 33.08 -32.32
N ALA A 211 -31.69 33.70 -31.23
CA ALA A 211 -30.41 33.34 -30.60
C ALA A 211 -30.44 31.92 -29.97
N ASN A 212 -31.56 31.47 -29.48
CA ASN A 212 -31.76 30.08 -29.02
C ASN A 212 -31.65 29.10 -30.21
N ALA A 213 -32.28 29.36 -31.34
CA ALA A 213 -32.15 28.53 -32.54
C ALA A 213 -30.68 28.48 -33.03
N GLN A 214 -29.98 29.61 -33.08
CA GLN A 214 -28.55 29.65 -33.40
C GLN A 214 -27.67 28.88 -32.42
N LYS A 215 -28.03 28.86 -31.11
CA LYS A 215 -27.31 28.10 -30.11
C LYS A 215 -27.44 26.60 -30.38
N TYR A 216 -28.63 26.09 -30.73
CA TYR A 216 -28.87 24.70 -31.10
C TYR A 216 -28.02 24.28 -32.32
N TYR A 217 -27.94 25.14 -33.36
CA TYR A 217 -27.06 24.89 -34.50
C TYR A 217 -25.58 24.89 -34.13
N LYS A 218 -25.17 25.78 -33.22
CA LYS A 218 -23.79 25.82 -32.72
C LYS A 218 -23.43 24.57 -31.98
N ASP A 219 -24.35 24.06 -31.14
CA ASP A 219 -24.17 22.84 -30.37
C ASP A 219 -24.18 21.58 -31.28
N TYR A 220 -25.01 21.60 -32.35
CA TYR A 220 -24.95 20.61 -33.43
C TYR A 220 -23.59 20.57 -34.12
N GLN A 221 -23.05 21.72 -34.52
CA GLN A 221 -21.73 21.80 -35.17
C GLN A 221 -20.60 21.32 -34.25
N LYS A 222 -20.67 21.67 -32.98
CA LYS A 222 -19.69 21.16 -31.99
C LYS A 222 -19.75 19.63 -31.87
N ALA A 223 -20.96 19.07 -31.75
CA ALA A 223 -21.17 17.63 -31.65
C ALA A 223 -20.67 16.90 -32.91
N LYS A 224 -20.95 17.48 -34.11
CA LYS A 224 -20.48 16.95 -35.39
C LYS A 224 -18.95 16.93 -35.50
N ASN A 225 -18.28 18.00 -35.04
CA ASN A 225 -16.83 18.10 -35.11
C ASN A 225 -16.14 17.18 -34.06
N ALA A 226 -16.78 16.96 -32.90
CA ALA A 226 -16.26 16.09 -31.83
C ALA A 226 -16.25 14.59 -32.21
N GLU A 227 -17.08 14.19 -33.17
CA GLU A 227 -17.10 12.77 -33.66
C GLU A 227 -15.86 12.45 -34.54
N HIS A 228 -15.21 13.45 -35.09
CA HIS A 228 -14.07 13.27 -35.99
C HIS A 228 -12.70 13.35 -35.29
N ILE A 229 -12.67 13.50 -33.94
CA ILE A 229 -11.44 13.50 -33.10
C ILE A 229 -11.31 12.19 -32.33
#